data_d3eee6a2c0415cc59184bd1827f9178b
#
_entry.id   d3eee6a2c0415cc59184bd1827f9178b
#
_cell.length_a   1.000
_cell.length_b   1.000
_cell.length_c   1.000
_cell.angle_alpha   90.00
_cell.angle_beta   90.00
_cell.angle_gamma   90.00
#
_symmetry.space_group_name_H-M   'P 1'
#
loop_
_entity.id
_entity.type
_entity.pdbx_description
1 polymer ?
#
loop_
_entity_poly.entity_id
_entity_poly.type
_entity_poly.pdbx_seq_one_letter_code
_entity_poly.pdbx_strand_id
1 'polypeptide(L)'
;MVIYKDTGIPFVIIVDEWDCVIRNSKEEELVHKYLQFLHSLFKSEESKSFLALAYITGILPIKKIKDESALNNFTEFTMIDSYPITRFFGFTEDEVKQLCEQFQLDMDNTKAWYNGYLINGLHMYNPNSVSMAIERHRFDSYWKNTSSFASINTFITMNYDGLKDDIMTMLSDGMVYVNTDTFQNDFVSISSKDEALTALIHLGYLGYNIDEKNAFVPNFEVKKAYQAALCTSGWSKVADSISRCDELLQATINGDSEKVAELIEKAHDAYTSILKYNDENSLSCVLSMAYFTAPAYYNVVREMPAGKGFADFVFIPRLNAGERPAMIIELKYNQSAYSAIRQIKEKRYHGVLKEYSGKVLLVGINYNMDGKNKKHHSCIIEQLV
;
A
#
# COMPACT_ATOMS: atom_id res chain seq x y z
N MET A 1 -39.01 -6.56 22.22
CA MET A 1 -39.89 -5.82 23.18
C MET A 1 -40.48 -6.69 24.30
N VAL A 2 -40.90 -7.94 24.06
CA VAL A 2 -41.47 -8.80 25.09
C VAL A 2 -40.51 -8.99 26.28
N ILE A 3 -39.28 -9.40 26.01
CA ILE A 3 -38.27 -9.63 27.06
C ILE A 3 -38.01 -8.37 27.92
N TYR A 4 -37.88 -7.18 27.28
CA TYR A 4 -37.69 -5.93 28.03
C TYR A 4 -38.88 -5.62 28.95
N LYS A 5 -40.12 -5.84 28.47
CA LYS A 5 -41.33 -5.62 29.29
C LYS A 5 -41.38 -6.54 30.51
N ASP A 6 -40.84 -7.78 30.35
CA ASP A 6 -40.87 -8.77 31.44
C ASP A 6 -39.67 -8.58 32.41
N THR A 7 -38.53 -8.14 31.92
CA THR A 7 -37.29 -8.09 32.73
C THR A 7 -36.90 -6.67 33.18
N GLY A 8 -37.35 -5.62 32.46
CA GLY A 8 -36.92 -4.25 32.64
C GLY A 8 -35.43 -3.99 32.25
N ILE A 9 -34.77 -4.99 31.68
CA ILE A 9 -33.36 -4.90 31.32
C ILE A 9 -33.20 -4.45 29.87
N PRO A 10 -32.56 -3.30 29.58
CA PRO A 10 -32.37 -2.83 28.23
C PRO A 10 -31.30 -3.67 27.47
N PHE A 11 -31.39 -3.64 26.14
CA PHE A 11 -30.55 -4.42 25.25
C PHE A 11 -29.29 -3.66 24.87
N VAL A 12 -28.19 -4.39 24.74
CA VAL A 12 -27.03 -4.04 23.91
C VAL A 12 -27.16 -4.79 22.59
N ILE A 13 -27.22 -4.06 21.48
CA ILE A 13 -27.37 -4.64 20.15
C ILE A 13 -26.04 -4.49 19.40
N ILE A 14 -25.48 -5.60 18.94
CA ILE A 14 -24.25 -5.65 18.14
C ILE A 14 -24.62 -6.20 16.77
N VAL A 15 -24.31 -5.45 15.71
CA VAL A 15 -24.53 -5.84 14.32
C VAL A 15 -23.21 -5.79 13.60
N ASP A 16 -22.74 -6.96 13.14
CA ASP A 16 -21.55 -7.07 12.33
C ASP A 16 -21.90 -7.03 10.84
N GLU A 17 -21.07 -6.37 10.02
CA GLU A 17 -21.30 -6.16 8.59
C GLU A 17 -22.69 -5.57 8.26
N TRP A 18 -23.08 -4.50 8.97
CA TRP A 18 -24.39 -3.84 8.80
C TRP A 18 -24.71 -3.47 7.35
N ASP A 19 -23.70 -3.23 6.55
CA ASP A 19 -23.78 -2.80 5.16
C ASP A 19 -23.81 -3.95 4.14
N CYS A 20 -23.78 -5.21 4.60
CA CYS A 20 -23.70 -6.38 3.72
C CYS A 20 -24.89 -6.46 2.73
N VAL A 21 -26.10 -6.09 3.15
CA VAL A 21 -27.28 -6.06 2.28
C VAL A 21 -27.14 -4.99 1.21
N ILE A 22 -26.61 -3.82 1.58
CA ILE A 22 -26.42 -2.67 0.66
C ILE A 22 -25.36 -2.99 -0.40
N ARG A 23 -24.23 -3.61 0.02
CA ARG A 23 -23.13 -3.95 -0.87
C ARG A 23 -23.47 -5.10 -1.85
N ASN A 24 -24.28 -6.05 -1.43
CA ASN A 24 -24.49 -7.29 -2.18
C ASN A 24 -25.83 -7.32 -2.95
N SER A 25 -26.81 -6.47 -2.61
CA SER A 25 -28.09 -6.45 -3.29
C SER A 25 -28.11 -5.44 -4.45
N LYS A 26 -28.67 -5.87 -5.58
CA LYS A 26 -29.01 -4.99 -6.70
C LYS A 26 -30.47 -4.53 -6.66
N GLU A 27 -31.25 -5.02 -5.68
CA GLU A 27 -32.66 -4.73 -5.53
C GLU A 27 -32.84 -3.52 -4.61
N GLU A 28 -33.13 -2.32 -5.16
CA GLU A 28 -33.31 -1.09 -4.40
C GLU A 28 -34.42 -1.22 -3.35
N GLU A 29 -35.50 -1.94 -3.65
CA GLU A 29 -36.61 -2.16 -2.71
C GLU A 29 -36.17 -2.95 -1.46
N LEU A 30 -35.29 -3.95 -1.63
CA LEU A 30 -34.75 -4.71 -0.50
C LEU A 30 -33.84 -3.85 0.36
N VAL A 31 -32.98 -3.06 -0.24
CA VAL A 31 -32.10 -2.11 0.47
C VAL A 31 -32.94 -1.10 1.26
N HIS A 32 -33.99 -0.54 0.63
CA HIS A 32 -34.87 0.42 1.31
C HIS A 32 -35.62 -0.22 2.51
N LYS A 33 -36.16 -1.42 2.38
CA LYS A 33 -36.79 -2.16 3.49
C LYS A 33 -35.79 -2.44 4.63
N TYR A 34 -34.57 -2.79 4.29
CA TYR A 34 -33.51 -3.02 5.28
C TYR A 34 -33.15 -1.73 6.04
N LEU A 35 -33.01 -0.61 5.36
CA LEU A 35 -32.75 0.69 5.99
C LEU A 35 -33.92 1.12 6.88
N GLN A 36 -35.17 0.89 6.47
CA GLN A 36 -36.36 1.13 7.30
C GLN A 36 -36.36 0.26 8.57
N PHE A 37 -35.95 -1.01 8.45
CA PHE A 37 -35.79 -1.89 9.60
C PHE A 37 -34.73 -1.37 10.58
N LEU A 38 -33.55 -0.98 10.12
CA LEU A 38 -32.52 -0.40 10.96
C LEU A 38 -32.95 0.92 11.61
N HIS A 39 -33.66 1.77 10.88
CA HIS A 39 -34.25 2.98 11.43
C HIS A 39 -35.23 2.66 12.58
N SER A 40 -36.13 1.71 12.37
CA SER A 40 -37.10 1.30 13.39
C SER A 40 -36.42 0.71 14.62
N LEU A 41 -35.30 -0.03 14.41
CA LEU A 41 -34.58 -0.67 15.49
C LEU A 41 -33.76 0.32 16.34
N PHE A 42 -33.17 1.36 15.73
CA PHE A 42 -32.20 2.22 16.39
C PHE A 42 -32.67 3.66 16.62
N LYS A 43 -33.69 4.14 15.92
CA LYS A 43 -34.04 5.55 15.92
C LYS A 43 -35.51 5.83 16.26
N SER A 44 -36.38 4.83 16.36
CA SER A 44 -37.76 5.02 16.74
C SER A 44 -37.90 5.48 18.20
N GLU A 45 -38.98 6.16 18.54
CA GLU A 45 -39.26 6.52 19.93
C GLU A 45 -39.37 5.28 20.84
N GLU A 46 -39.86 4.17 20.29
CA GLU A 46 -39.95 2.91 21.01
C GLU A 46 -38.58 2.32 21.33
N SER A 47 -37.58 2.48 20.44
CA SER A 47 -36.23 1.97 20.65
C SER A 47 -35.54 2.63 21.82
N LYS A 48 -35.81 3.89 22.10
CA LYS A 48 -35.25 4.63 23.23
C LYS A 48 -35.58 3.99 24.60
N SER A 49 -36.65 3.24 24.69
CA SER A 49 -37.05 2.59 25.94
C SER A 49 -36.25 1.31 26.23
N PHE A 50 -35.90 0.53 25.22
CA PHE A 50 -35.27 -0.78 25.38
C PHE A 50 -33.82 -0.88 24.94
N LEU A 51 -33.27 0.13 24.25
CA LEU A 51 -31.93 0.13 23.74
C LEU A 51 -30.96 0.85 24.70
N ALA A 52 -30.02 0.10 25.28
CA ALA A 52 -28.96 0.67 26.11
C ALA A 52 -27.77 1.15 25.27
N LEU A 53 -27.40 0.35 24.27
CA LEU A 53 -26.27 0.62 23.38
C LEU A 53 -26.50 -0.11 22.05
N ALA A 54 -26.11 0.53 20.95
CA ALA A 54 -25.96 -0.12 19.65
C ALA A 54 -24.51 0.03 19.18
N TYR A 55 -23.90 -1.08 18.76
CA TYR A 55 -22.59 -1.13 18.16
C TYR A 55 -22.69 -1.85 16.82
N ILE A 56 -22.34 -1.16 15.75
CA ILE A 56 -22.43 -1.71 14.40
C ILE A 56 -21.08 -1.59 13.70
N THR A 57 -20.70 -2.62 12.96
CA THR A 57 -19.48 -2.65 12.15
C THR A 57 -19.84 -2.82 10.69
N GLY A 58 -18.99 -2.31 9.81
CA GLY A 58 -19.17 -2.42 8.36
C GLY A 58 -18.03 -1.74 7.61
N ILE A 59 -18.05 -1.86 6.31
CA ILE A 59 -17.07 -1.24 5.41
C ILE A 59 -17.53 0.15 4.99
N LEU A 60 -18.85 0.31 4.75
CA LEU A 60 -19.41 1.59 4.32
C LEU A 60 -19.60 2.53 5.51
N PRO A 61 -19.11 3.78 5.42
CA PRO A 61 -19.46 4.83 6.37
C PRO A 61 -20.96 5.10 6.35
N ILE A 62 -21.58 5.28 7.54
CA ILE A 62 -23.02 5.32 7.68
C ILE A 62 -23.66 6.69 7.34
N LYS A 63 -22.90 7.78 7.50
CA LYS A 63 -23.44 9.15 7.48
C LYS A 63 -23.82 9.70 6.12
N LYS A 64 -23.41 9.04 5.03
CA LYS A 64 -23.55 9.58 3.66
C LYS A 64 -24.41 8.72 2.71
N ILE A 65 -25.22 7.81 3.24
CA ILE A 65 -26.17 7.06 2.41
C ILE A 65 -27.27 8.01 1.94
N LYS A 66 -27.74 7.87 0.71
CA LYS A 66 -28.73 8.74 0.03
C LYS A 66 -30.00 9.05 0.87
N ASP A 67 -30.36 8.21 1.82
CA ASP A 67 -31.40 8.44 2.85
C ASP A 67 -30.76 8.96 4.14
N GLU A 68 -30.28 10.20 4.13
CA GLU A 68 -29.52 10.86 5.22
C GLU A 68 -30.19 10.81 6.61
N SER A 69 -31.47 10.54 6.67
CA SER A 69 -32.21 10.53 7.92
C SER A 69 -32.19 9.20 8.67
N ALA A 70 -31.80 8.10 8.03
CA ALA A 70 -32.03 6.77 8.58
C ALA A 70 -31.20 6.46 9.84
N LEU A 71 -29.92 6.77 9.87
CA LEU A 71 -28.99 6.33 10.92
C LEU A 71 -28.02 7.43 11.41
N ASN A 72 -28.43 8.69 11.42
CA ASN A 72 -27.60 9.83 11.84
C ASN A 72 -27.39 9.98 13.35
N ASN A 73 -27.87 9.03 14.15
CA ASN A 73 -27.75 9.02 15.62
C ASN A 73 -26.52 8.21 16.11
N PHE A 74 -25.71 7.66 15.20
CA PHE A 74 -24.48 6.99 15.56
C PHE A 74 -23.27 7.94 15.56
N THR A 75 -22.33 7.70 16.46
CA THR A 75 -20.97 8.22 16.36
C THR A 75 -20.20 7.28 15.45
N GLU A 76 -19.62 7.82 14.38
CA GLU A 76 -18.92 7.04 13.38
C GLU A 76 -17.41 7.13 13.57
N PHE A 77 -16.77 5.97 13.48
CA PHE A 77 -15.31 5.80 13.51
C PHE A 77 -14.88 5.11 12.22
N THR A 78 -13.91 5.69 11.51
CA THR A 78 -13.51 5.20 10.18
C THR A 78 -12.00 5.01 10.10
N MET A 79 -11.51 4.51 8.98
CA MET A 79 -10.06 4.43 8.68
C MET A 79 -9.41 5.82 8.57
N ILE A 80 -10.20 6.88 8.36
CA ILE A 80 -9.70 8.25 8.28
C ILE A 80 -9.62 8.87 9.68
N ASP A 81 -10.68 8.69 10.48
CA ASP A 81 -10.75 9.19 11.85
C ASP A 81 -11.47 8.19 12.75
N SER A 82 -10.75 7.67 13.72
CA SER A 82 -11.25 6.70 14.71
C SER A 82 -11.02 7.11 16.15
N TYR A 83 -10.68 8.39 16.43
CA TYR A 83 -10.53 8.87 17.80
C TYR A 83 -11.86 8.84 18.57
N PRO A 84 -11.90 8.36 19.84
CA PRO A 84 -10.77 7.95 20.69
C PRO A 84 -10.46 6.43 20.69
N ILE A 85 -11.09 5.65 19.82
CA ILE A 85 -11.02 4.18 19.86
C ILE A 85 -9.98 3.60 18.88
N THR A 86 -9.12 4.42 18.31
CA THR A 86 -8.12 4.05 17.29
C THR A 86 -7.35 2.79 17.66
N ARG A 87 -6.87 2.67 18.91
CA ARG A 87 -6.06 1.53 19.36
C ARG A 87 -6.76 0.16 19.29
N PHE A 88 -8.06 0.12 19.07
CA PHE A 88 -8.86 -1.11 18.99
C PHE A 88 -9.19 -1.51 17.55
N PHE A 89 -8.72 -0.75 16.55
CA PHE A 89 -8.96 -1.05 15.13
C PHE A 89 -8.02 -2.10 14.54
N GLY A 90 -6.95 -2.44 15.26
CA GLY A 90 -5.94 -3.41 14.82
C GLY A 90 -4.93 -3.65 15.93
N PHE A 91 -3.80 -4.26 15.62
CA PHE A 91 -2.68 -4.33 16.55
C PHE A 91 -1.85 -3.06 16.50
N THR A 92 -1.51 -2.52 17.66
CA THR A 92 -0.55 -1.42 17.81
C THR A 92 0.89 -1.91 17.62
N GLU A 93 1.83 -1.00 17.33
CA GLU A 93 3.25 -1.35 17.19
C GLU A 93 3.82 -2.02 18.45
N ASP A 94 3.42 -1.58 19.63
CA ASP A 94 3.87 -2.17 20.91
C ASP A 94 3.36 -3.60 21.08
N GLU A 95 2.11 -3.89 20.72
CA GLU A 95 1.55 -5.24 20.77
C GLU A 95 2.25 -6.15 19.76
N VAL A 96 2.48 -5.67 18.54
CA VAL A 96 3.20 -6.45 17.52
C VAL A 96 4.64 -6.73 17.93
N LYS A 97 5.32 -5.76 18.56
CA LYS A 97 6.67 -5.98 19.09
C LYS A 97 6.70 -7.09 20.15
N GLN A 98 5.76 -7.08 21.08
CA GLN A 98 5.63 -8.15 22.08
C GLN A 98 5.35 -9.52 21.43
N LEU A 99 4.48 -9.57 20.42
CA LEU A 99 4.19 -10.79 19.68
C LEU A 99 5.43 -11.29 18.93
N CYS A 100 6.19 -10.41 18.27
CA CYS A 100 7.42 -10.77 17.57
C CYS A 100 8.48 -11.33 18.54
N GLU A 101 8.65 -10.72 19.71
CA GLU A 101 9.55 -11.22 20.77
C GLU A 101 9.10 -12.60 21.27
N GLN A 102 7.81 -12.76 21.58
CA GLN A 102 7.25 -14.00 22.12
C GLN A 102 7.35 -15.18 21.12
N PHE A 103 7.10 -14.93 19.84
CA PHE A 103 7.03 -15.98 18.81
C PHE A 103 8.28 -16.00 17.91
N GLN A 104 9.34 -15.26 18.25
CA GLN A 104 10.62 -15.19 17.53
C GLN A 104 10.44 -14.82 16.05
N LEU A 105 9.53 -13.89 15.77
CA LEU A 105 9.32 -13.34 14.44
C LEU A 105 10.18 -12.06 14.27
N ASP A 106 10.75 -11.88 13.09
CA ASP A 106 11.56 -10.70 12.78
C ASP A 106 10.68 -9.44 12.72
N MET A 107 10.98 -8.45 13.60
CA MET A 107 10.18 -7.22 13.71
C MET A 107 10.29 -6.33 12.47
N ASP A 108 11.49 -6.22 11.86
CA ASP A 108 11.70 -5.37 10.70
C ASP A 108 10.96 -5.91 9.47
N ASN A 109 10.96 -7.24 9.31
CA ASN A 109 10.13 -7.89 8.31
C ASN A 109 8.64 -7.70 8.59
N THR A 110 8.20 -7.88 9.84
CA THR A 110 6.80 -7.68 10.23
C THR A 110 6.35 -6.26 9.92
N LYS A 111 7.20 -5.28 10.21
CA LYS A 111 6.95 -3.87 9.90
C LYS A 111 6.83 -3.63 8.39
N ALA A 112 7.76 -4.14 7.59
CA ALA A 112 7.73 -3.95 6.14
C ALA A 112 6.51 -4.61 5.47
N TRP A 113 6.07 -5.75 6.00
CA TRP A 113 4.97 -6.50 5.42
C TRP A 113 3.59 -6.03 5.85
N TYR A 114 3.40 -5.59 7.11
CA TYR A 114 2.06 -5.46 7.71
C TYR A 114 1.79 -4.12 8.39
N ASN A 115 2.79 -3.24 8.55
CA ASN A 115 2.62 -1.89 9.07
C ASN A 115 2.10 -0.95 7.97
N GLY A 116 1.95 0.32 8.28
CA GLY A 116 1.75 1.42 7.34
C GLY A 116 0.40 2.09 7.44
N TYR A 117 -0.47 1.66 8.34
CA TYR A 117 -1.68 2.43 8.65
C TYR A 117 -1.36 3.39 9.80
N LEU A 118 -1.22 4.67 9.46
CA LEU A 118 -1.07 5.73 10.46
C LEU A 118 -2.44 6.35 10.72
N ILE A 119 -3.07 5.93 11.82
CA ILE A 119 -4.42 6.40 12.17
C ILE A 119 -4.31 7.20 13.46
N ASN A 120 -4.65 8.49 13.43
CA ASN A 120 -4.55 9.40 14.58
C ASN A 120 -3.20 9.33 15.31
N GLY A 121 -2.09 9.27 14.54
CA GLY A 121 -0.73 9.21 15.08
C GLY A 121 -0.28 7.82 15.60
N LEU A 122 -1.12 6.79 15.51
CA LEU A 122 -0.78 5.42 15.90
C LEU A 122 -0.48 4.56 14.68
N HIS A 123 0.64 3.83 14.74
CA HIS A 123 0.96 2.79 13.76
C HIS A 123 0.13 1.54 14.05
N MET A 124 -0.71 1.17 13.07
CA MET A 124 -1.62 0.04 13.18
C MET A 124 -1.25 -1.05 12.18
N TYR A 125 -1.38 -2.29 12.62
CA TYR A 125 -1.10 -3.50 11.83
C TYR A 125 -2.36 -4.31 11.66
N ASN A 126 -2.49 -5.00 10.52
CA ASN A 126 -3.59 -5.93 10.29
C ASN A 126 -3.45 -7.17 11.19
N PRO A 127 -4.39 -7.42 12.13
CA PRO A 127 -4.27 -8.53 13.08
C PRO A 127 -4.25 -9.90 12.39
N ASN A 128 -5.04 -10.08 11.33
CA ASN A 128 -5.08 -11.34 10.58
C ASN A 128 -3.71 -11.65 9.97
N SER A 129 -3.11 -10.68 9.30
CA SER A 129 -1.82 -10.86 8.62
C SER A 129 -0.69 -11.15 9.60
N VAL A 130 -0.64 -10.43 10.72
CA VAL A 130 0.35 -10.68 11.78
C VAL A 130 0.16 -12.06 12.40
N SER A 131 -1.07 -12.43 12.74
CA SER A 131 -1.39 -13.74 13.33
C SER A 131 -1.03 -14.90 12.40
N MET A 132 -1.35 -14.76 11.10
CA MET A 132 -1.01 -15.77 10.10
C MET A 132 0.51 -15.88 9.87
N ALA A 133 1.25 -14.76 9.92
CA ALA A 133 2.70 -14.79 9.82
C ALA A 133 3.35 -15.50 11.01
N ILE A 134 2.80 -15.30 12.21
CA ILE A 134 3.22 -16.01 13.43
C ILE A 134 2.92 -17.50 13.31
N GLU A 135 1.69 -17.87 12.96
CA GLU A 135 1.26 -19.28 12.86
C GLU A 135 2.10 -20.06 11.83
N ARG A 136 2.39 -19.43 10.69
CA ARG A 136 3.09 -20.08 9.57
C ARG A 136 4.60 -19.87 9.58
N HIS A 137 5.14 -19.08 10.50
CA HIS A 137 6.54 -18.64 10.50
C HIS A 137 7.04 -18.17 9.14
N ARG A 138 6.17 -17.47 8.41
CA ARG A 138 6.42 -17.04 7.04
C ARG A 138 5.75 -15.70 6.77
N PHE A 139 6.48 -14.79 6.10
CA PHE A 139 5.93 -13.55 5.56
C PHE A 139 5.34 -13.79 4.17
N ASP A 140 4.06 -13.51 4.00
CA ASP A 140 3.34 -13.63 2.72
C ASP A 140 2.14 -12.66 2.72
N SER A 141 1.45 -12.56 1.58
CA SER A 141 0.20 -11.83 1.50
C SER A 141 -0.96 -12.72 1.94
N TYR A 142 -1.47 -12.47 3.13
CA TYR A 142 -2.61 -13.19 3.72
C TYR A 142 -3.95 -12.52 3.43
N TRP A 143 -3.93 -11.28 2.98
CA TRP A 143 -5.12 -10.52 2.63
C TRP A 143 -5.81 -10.97 1.34
N LYS A 144 -5.10 -11.65 0.44
CA LYS A 144 -5.63 -12.17 -0.84
C LYS A 144 -6.89 -13.01 -0.75
N ASN A 145 -7.14 -13.60 0.42
CA ASN A 145 -8.26 -14.53 0.64
C ASN A 145 -9.54 -13.82 1.10
N THR A 146 -9.56 -12.48 1.15
CA THR A 146 -10.74 -11.70 1.54
C THR A 146 -11.54 -11.28 0.30
N SER A 147 -12.86 -11.17 0.45
CA SER A 147 -13.80 -10.77 -0.62
C SER A 147 -13.51 -9.38 -1.21
N SER A 148 -12.73 -8.56 -0.50
CA SER A 148 -12.37 -7.20 -0.88
C SER A 148 -11.39 -7.11 -2.06
N PHE A 149 -10.68 -8.17 -2.43
CA PHE A 149 -9.74 -8.15 -3.55
C PHE A 149 -10.39 -7.78 -4.91
N ALA A 150 -11.64 -8.19 -5.13
CA ALA A 150 -12.39 -7.83 -6.34
C ALA A 150 -12.60 -6.31 -6.48
N SER A 151 -12.61 -5.58 -5.37
CA SER A 151 -12.83 -4.12 -5.34
C SER A 151 -11.65 -3.36 -5.96
N ILE A 152 -10.39 -3.76 -5.71
CA ILE A 152 -9.23 -3.11 -6.35
C ILE A 152 -9.36 -3.15 -7.87
N ASN A 153 -9.68 -4.32 -8.43
CA ASN A 153 -9.82 -4.48 -9.87
C ASN A 153 -10.87 -3.53 -10.46
N THR A 154 -11.99 -3.38 -9.76
CA THR A 154 -13.06 -2.47 -10.18
C THR A 154 -12.55 -1.03 -10.24
N PHE A 155 -11.93 -0.53 -9.18
CA PHE A 155 -11.43 0.86 -9.12
C PHE A 155 -10.28 1.12 -10.11
N ILE A 156 -9.34 0.17 -10.26
CA ILE A 156 -8.23 0.30 -11.22
C ILE A 156 -8.74 0.35 -12.66
N THR A 157 -9.81 -0.37 -13.00
CA THR A 157 -10.37 -0.40 -14.36
C THR A 157 -11.21 0.83 -14.69
N MET A 158 -11.78 1.52 -13.71
CA MET A 158 -12.60 2.72 -13.90
C MET A 158 -11.85 3.88 -14.56
N ASN A 159 -10.53 3.97 -14.37
CA ASN A 159 -9.61 4.87 -15.07
C ASN A 159 -10.06 6.35 -15.12
N TYR A 160 -10.48 6.90 -13.98
CA TYR A 160 -10.73 8.33 -13.86
C TYR A 160 -9.45 9.13 -14.13
N ASP A 161 -9.61 10.39 -14.56
CA ASP A 161 -8.51 11.27 -14.94
C ASP A 161 -7.40 11.30 -13.87
N GLY A 162 -6.21 10.80 -14.23
CA GLY A 162 -5.02 10.75 -13.38
C GLY A 162 -4.99 9.63 -12.33
N LEU A 163 -6.04 8.81 -12.20
CA LEU A 163 -6.07 7.74 -11.20
C LEU A 163 -4.92 6.73 -11.39
N LYS A 164 -4.59 6.41 -12.65
CA LYS A 164 -3.48 5.50 -12.96
C LYS A 164 -2.14 6.07 -12.57
N ASP A 165 -1.91 7.35 -12.85
CA ASP A 165 -0.68 8.05 -12.50
C ASP A 165 -0.49 8.09 -10.98
N ASP A 166 -1.58 8.34 -10.25
CA ASP A 166 -1.60 8.39 -8.79
C ASP A 166 -1.30 7.00 -8.19
N ILE A 167 -1.93 5.94 -8.70
CA ILE A 167 -1.63 4.57 -8.25
C ILE A 167 -0.17 4.20 -8.52
N MET A 168 0.36 4.54 -9.69
CA MET A 168 1.77 4.28 -10.02
C MET A 168 2.72 5.07 -9.12
N THR A 169 2.39 6.32 -8.83
CA THR A 169 3.15 7.15 -7.88
C THR A 169 3.19 6.50 -6.51
N MET A 170 2.05 6.05 -5.98
CA MET A 170 1.97 5.40 -4.67
C MET A 170 2.64 4.02 -4.63
N LEU A 171 2.56 3.24 -5.71
CA LEU A 171 3.29 1.97 -5.83
C LEU A 171 4.81 2.15 -5.88
N SER A 172 5.25 3.33 -6.33
CA SER A 172 6.66 3.75 -6.33
C SER A 172 7.09 4.42 -5.02
N ASP A 173 6.38 4.18 -3.92
CA ASP A 173 6.61 4.76 -2.59
C ASP A 173 6.39 6.28 -2.51
N GLY A 174 5.69 6.86 -3.48
CA GLY A 174 5.24 8.25 -3.44
C GLY A 174 3.93 8.41 -2.66
N MET A 175 3.55 9.67 -2.44
CA MET A 175 2.30 10.06 -1.81
C MET A 175 1.47 10.91 -2.77
N VAL A 176 0.15 10.84 -2.66
CA VAL A 176 -0.78 11.55 -3.52
C VAL A 176 -1.81 12.28 -2.68
N TYR A 177 -2.03 13.55 -2.98
CA TYR A 177 -3.09 14.33 -2.34
C TYR A 177 -4.47 13.78 -2.70
N VAL A 178 -5.34 13.59 -1.70
CA VAL A 178 -6.71 13.09 -1.86
C VAL A 178 -7.67 13.95 -1.06
N ASN A 179 -8.67 14.50 -1.73
CA ASN A 179 -9.77 15.17 -1.07
C ASN A 179 -10.87 14.15 -0.67
N THR A 180 -10.87 13.75 0.59
CA THR A 180 -11.82 12.76 1.12
C THR A 180 -13.21 13.33 1.39
N ASP A 181 -13.39 14.66 1.34
CA ASP A 181 -14.66 15.32 1.67
C ASP A 181 -15.74 15.10 0.60
N THR A 182 -15.35 14.77 -0.63
CA THR A 182 -16.25 14.56 -1.78
C THR A 182 -16.90 13.18 -1.82
N PHE A 183 -16.37 12.23 -1.08
CA PHE A 183 -16.84 10.84 -1.10
C PHE A 183 -18.25 10.69 -0.52
N GLN A 184 -19.18 10.17 -1.32
CA GLN A 184 -20.60 10.03 -0.97
C GLN A 184 -20.98 8.63 -0.45
N ASN A 185 -20.01 7.79 -0.12
CA ASN A 185 -20.19 6.44 0.46
C ASN A 185 -20.96 5.44 -0.39
N ASP A 186 -21.03 5.66 -1.68
CA ASP A 186 -21.63 4.74 -2.61
C ASP A 186 -20.56 4.18 -3.55
N PHE A 187 -20.19 2.91 -3.36
CA PHE A 187 -19.25 2.24 -4.26
C PHE A 187 -19.80 2.02 -5.67
N VAL A 188 -21.09 2.22 -5.86
CA VAL A 188 -21.78 2.03 -7.17
C VAL A 188 -21.74 3.32 -7.99
N SER A 189 -21.77 4.48 -7.34
CA SER A 189 -21.85 5.79 -8.01
C SER A 189 -20.57 6.61 -7.96
N ILE A 190 -19.40 5.96 -7.82
CA ILE A 190 -18.09 6.63 -7.88
C ILE A 190 -17.95 7.34 -9.22
N SER A 191 -17.68 8.64 -9.17
CA SER A 191 -17.66 9.53 -10.33
C SER A 191 -16.35 10.29 -10.52
N SER A 192 -15.44 10.23 -9.53
CA SER A 192 -14.19 10.96 -9.55
C SER A 192 -13.02 10.12 -9.02
N LYS A 193 -11.81 10.59 -9.33
CA LYS A 193 -10.56 10.03 -8.82
C LYS A 193 -10.51 10.05 -7.29
N ASP A 194 -10.85 11.18 -6.67
CA ASP A 194 -10.81 11.35 -5.22
C ASP A 194 -11.80 10.42 -4.51
N GLU A 195 -12.97 10.20 -5.09
CA GLU A 195 -13.92 9.22 -4.55
C GLU A 195 -13.39 7.80 -4.65
N ALA A 196 -12.75 7.42 -5.76
CA ALA A 196 -12.14 6.09 -5.93
C ALA A 196 -10.99 5.87 -4.93
N LEU A 197 -10.12 6.87 -4.75
CA LEU A 197 -9.02 6.80 -3.78
C LEU A 197 -9.54 6.76 -2.34
N THR A 198 -10.58 7.55 -2.01
CA THR A 198 -11.20 7.52 -0.68
C THR A 198 -11.85 6.16 -0.38
N ALA A 199 -12.51 5.56 -1.37
CA ALA A 199 -13.02 4.21 -1.23
C ALA A 199 -11.91 3.19 -0.93
N LEU A 200 -10.76 3.29 -1.62
CA LEU A 200 -9.59 2.44 -1.37
C LEU A 200 -8.98 2.67 0.03
N ILE A 201 -9.05 3.90 0.57
CA ILE A 201 -8.65 4.18 1.96
C ILE A 201 -9.59 3.46 2.94
N HIS A 202 -10.90 3.58 2.79
CA HIS A 202 -11.87 2.90 3.67
C HIS A 202 -11.79 1.38 3.59
N LEU A 203 -11.47 0.84 2.42
CA LEU A 203 -11.23 -0.59 2.22
C LEU A 203 -9.88 -1.07 2.77
N GLY A 204 -9.01 -0.16 3.22
CA GLY A 204 -7.69 -0.46 3.75
C GLY A 204 -6.63 -0.77 2.67
N TYR A 205 -6.90 -0.49 1.40
CA TYR A 205 -5.92 -0.63 0.32
C TYR A 205 -4.97 0.56 0.20
N LEU A 206 -5.30 1.68 0.83
CA LEU A 206 -4.42 2.83 0.98
C LEU A 206 -4.33 3.23 2.45
N GLY A 207 -3.15 3.65 2.87
CA GLY A 207 -2.94 4.44 4.06
C GLY A 207 -3.25 5.90 3.77
N TYR A 208 -3.61 6.67 4.80
CA TYR A 208 -3.94 8.08 4.66
C TYR A 208 -3.37 8.88 5.83
N ASN A 209 -2.69 9.98 5.51
CA ASN A 209 -2.27 10.96 6.49
C ASN A 209 -3.28 12.10 6.48
N ILE A 210 -4.04 12.23 7.57
CA ILE A 210 -5.13 13.22 7.69
C ILE A 210 -4.60 14.66 7.72
N ASP A 211 -3.42 14.89 8.32
CA ASP A 211 -2.82 16.22 8.46
C ASP A 211 -2.32 16.77 7.12
N GLU A 212 -1.71 15.91 6.30
CA GLU A 212 -1.17 16.24 5.00
C GLU A 212 -2.16 15.99 3.85
N LYS A 213 -3.28 15.32 4.12
CA LYS A 213 -4.28 14.85 3.15
C LYS A 213 -3.66 14.00 2.03
N ASN A 214 -2.67 13.18 2.37
CA ASN A 214 -1.95 12.34 1.43
C ASN A 214 -2.27 10.87 1.62
N ALA A 215 -2.58 10.17 0.51
CA ALA A 215 -2.72 8.73 0.45
C ALA A 215 -1.42 8.07 -0.04
N PHE A 216 -1.18 6.84 0.38
CA PHE A 216 -0.01 6.04 0.01
C PHE A 216 -0.32 4.54 0.12
N VAL A 217 0.48 3.69 -0.53
CA VAL A 217 0.39 2.24 -0.34
C VAL A 217 1.06 1.85 0.97
N PRO A 218 0.34 1.25 1.95
CA PRO A 218 0.82 1.17 3.32
C PRO A 218 1.98 0.20 3.54
N ASN A 219 2.01 -0.93 2.81
CA ASN A 219 2.97 -1.99 3.08
C ASN A 219 3.16 -2.93 1.88
N PHE A 220 4.09 -3.88 2.04
CA PHE A 220 4.44 -4.81 0.97
C PHE A 220 3.32 -5.83 0.68
N GLU A 221 2.52 -6.22 1.67
CA GLU A 221 1.35 -7.08 1.46
C GLU A 221 0.35 -6.46 0.51
N VAL A 222 0.00 -5.18 0.74
CA VAL A 222 -0.91 -4.41 -0.11
C VAL A 222 -0.30 -4.13 -1.49
N LYS A 223 1.00 -3.85 -1.57
CA LYS A 223 1.71 -3.75 -2.87
C LYS A 223 1.53 -5.01 -3.70
N LYS A 224 1.65 -6.20 -3.10
CA LYS A 224 1.40 -7.48 -3.79
C LYS A 224 -0.05 -7.64 -4.24
N ALA A 225 -1.01 -7.14 -3.48
CA ALA A 225 -2.41 -7.14 -3.89
C ALA A 225 -2.63 -6.27 -5.15
N TYR A 226 -2.05 -5.08 -5.20
CA TYR A 226 -2.06 -4.24 -6.41
C TYR A 226 -1.38 -4.92 -7.60
N GLN A 227 -0.23 -5.57 -7.39
CA GLN A 227 0.46 -6.32 -8.44
C GLN A 227 -0.45 -7.36 -9.08
N ALA A 228 -1.14 -8.16 -8.27
CA ALA A 228 -2.06 -9.18 -8.77
C ALA A 228 -3.25 -8.55 -9.51
N ALA A 229 -3.78 -7.42 -9.04
CA ALA A 229 -4.86 -6.69 -9.68
C ALA A 229 -4.43 -6.09 -11.04
N LEU A 230 -3.25 -5.51 -11.13
CA LEU A 230 -2.68 -4.97 -12.36
C LEU A 230 -2.50 -6.05 -13.44
N CYS A 231 -2.13 -7.28 -13.04
CA CYS A 231 -2.01 -8.41 -13.97
C CYS A 231 -3.35 -8.83 -14.61
N THR A 232 -4.48 -8.54 -13.96
CA THR A 232 -5.81 -8.95 -14.44
C THR A 232 -6.60 -7.83 -15.13
N SER A 233 -6.25 -6.56 -14.90
CA SER A 233 -7.06 -5.39 -15.24
C SER A 233 -6.72 -4.69 -16.58
N GLY A 234 -6.07 -5.37 -17.52
CA GLY A 234 -5.74 -4.79 -18.83
C GLY A 234 -4.52 -3.85 -18.85
N TRP A 235 -3.73 -3.82 -17.80
CA TRP A 235 -2.44 -3.13 -17.73
C TRP A 235 -1.29 -4.05 -18.19
N SER A 236 -1.45 -4.70 -19.34
CA SER A 236 -0.57 -5.78 -19.80
C SER A 236 0.92 -5.43 -19.79
N LYS A 237 1.29 -4.22 -20.24
CA LYS A 237 2.70 -3.78 -20.23
C LYS A 237 3.29 -3.62 -18.84
N VAL A 238 2.51 -3.09 -17.90
CA VAL A 238 2.92 -2.94 -16.49
C VAL A 238 3.04 -4.31 -15.85
N ALA A 239 2.06 -5.19 -16.08
CA ALA A 239 2.07 -6.56 -15.58
C ALA A 239 3.28 -7.36 -16.11
N ASP A 240 3.59 -7.23 -17.39
CA ASP A 240 4.79 -7.84 -18.00
C ASP A 240 6.08 -7.32 -17.40
N SER A 241 6.16 -6.02 -17.11
CA SER A 241 7.32 -5.43 -16.44
C SER A 241 7.48 -5.97 -15.01
N ILE A 242 6.39 -6.01 -14.24
CA ILE A 242 6.40 -6.54 -12.86
C ILE A 242 6.81 -8.03 -12.84
N SER A 243 6.37 -8.83 -13.83
CA SER A 243 6.75 -10.25 -13.92
C SER A 243 8.25 -10.47 -14.10
N ARG A 244 8.97 -9.46 -14.57
CA ARG A 244 10.44 -9.49 -14.81
C ARG A 244 11.25 -8.90 -13.65
N CYS A 245 10.61 -8.42 -12.58
CA CYS A 245 11.33 -7.81 -11.45
C CYS A 245 12.32 -8.78 -10.79
N ASP A 246 11.96 -10.06 -10.65
CA ASP A 246 12.85 -11.08 -10.10
C ASP A 246 14.04 -11.35 -11.03
N GLU A 247 13.82 -11.35 -12.35
CA GLU A 247 14.90 -11.49 -13.34
C GLU A 247 15.87 -10.31 -13.27
N LEU A 248 15.34 -9.08 -13.13
CA LEU A 248 16.17 -7.89 -12.97
C LEU A 248 16.99 -7.95 -11.68
N LEU A 249 16.37 -8.31 -10.57
CA LEU A 249 17.07 -8.43 -9.29
C LEU A 249 18.21 -9.46 -9.37
N GLN A 250 17.95 -10.63 -9.98
CA GLN A 250 18.98 -11.66 -10.16
C GLN A 250 20.08 -11.19 -11.11
N ALA A 251 19.76 -10.54 -12.21
CA ALA A 251 20.76 -9.98 -13.14
C ALA A 251 21.66 -8.97 -12.42
N THR A 252 21.11 -8.13 -11.54
CA THR A 252 21.88 -7.16 -10.75
C THR A 252 22.80 -7.87 -9.75
N ILE A 253 22.32 -8.87 -9.02
CA ILE A 253 23.10 -9.67 -8.07
C ILE A 253 24.28 -10.38 -8.78
N ASN A 254 24.04 -10.85 -9.99
CA ASN A 254 25.04 -11.54 -10.80
C ASN A 254 26.03 -10.60 -11.52
N GLY A 255 25.84 -9.29 -11.46
CA GLY A 255 26.70 -8.29 -12.10
C GLY A 255 26.49 -8.16 -13.62
N ASP A 256 25.36 -8.65 -14.15
CA ASP A 256 25.05 -8.60 -15.59
C ASP A 256 24.51 -7.21 -15.98
N SER A 257 25.43 -6.28 -16.21
CA SER A 257 25.15 -4.88 -16.54
C SER A 257 24.32 -4.71 -17.82
N GLU A 258 24.56 -5.55 -18.85
CA GLU A 258 23.81 -5.46 -20.12
C GLU A 258 22.36 -5.89 -19.93
N LYS A 259 22.15 -7.00 -19.23
CA LYS A 259 20.81 -7.51 -18.94
C LYS A 259 20.01 -6.54 -18.05
N VAL A 260 20.66 -5.94 -17.06
CA VAL A 260 20.04 -4.91 -16.20
C VAL A 260 19.59 -3.72 -17.04
N ALA A 261 20.45 -3.18 -17.92
CA ALA A 261 20.10 -2.07 -18.79
C ALA A 261 18.92 -2.43 -19.73
N GLU A 262 18.91 -3.65 -20.31
CA GLU A 262 17.82 -4.13 -21.17
C GLU A 262 16.47 -4.22 -20.40
N LEU A 263 16.48 -4.77 -19.18
CA LEU A 263 15.28 -4.96 -18.40
C LEU A 263 14.71 -3.61 -17.87
N ILE A 264 15.58 -2.67 -17.52
CA ILE A 264 15.19 -1.31 -17.15
C ILE A 264 14.61 -0.56 -18.36
N GLU A 265 15.17 -0.72 -19.57
CA GLU A 265 14.59 -0.16 -20.80
C GLU A 265 13.16 -0.65 -21.00
N LYS A 266 12.92 -1.95 -20.88
CA LYS A 266 11.58 -2.54 -20.99
C LYS A 266 10.60 -2.05 -19.92
N ALA A 267 11.10 -1.88 -18.69
CA ALA A 267 10.31 -1.30 -17.61
C ALA A 267 9.95 0.15 -17.92
N HIS A 268 10.92 0.94 -18.36
CA HIS A 268 10.72 2.31 -18.79
C HIS A 268 9.65 2.42 -19.86
N ASP A 269 9.75 1.66 -20.95
CA ASP A 269 8.75 1.66 -22.04
C ASP A 269 7.34 1.26 -21.57
N ALA A 270 7.25 0.41 -20.54
CA ALA A 270 5.98 0.02 -19.95
C ALA A 270 5.33 1.16 -19.14
N TYR A 271 6.16 1.95 -18.46
CA TYR A 271 5.67 3.00 -17.54
C TYR A 271 5.58 4.38 -18.19
N THR A 272 6.34 4.68 -19.26
CA THR A 272 6.30 5.99 -19.94
C THR A 272 4.97 6.30 -20.60
N SER A 273 4.16 5.31 -20.93
CA SER A 273 2.79 5.55 -21.40
C SER A 273 1.87 6.09 -20.29
N ILE A 274 2.31 6.04 -19.03
CA ILE A 274 1.53 6.38 -17.85
C ILE A 274 2.14 7.59 -17.15
N LEU A 275 3.48 7.61 -16.97
CA LEU A 275 4.19 8.70 -16.31
C LEU A 275 4.69 9.72 -17.36
N LYS A 276 4.39 11.01 -17.16
CA LYS A 276 5.03 12.08 -17.94
C LYS A 276 6.48 12.20 -17.54
N TYR A 277 7.35 11.65 -18.36
CA TYR A 277 8.76 11.44 -18.07
C TYR A 277 9.62 12.61 -18.49
N ASN A 278 10.24 13.34 -17.56
CA ASN A 278 11.12 14.46 -17.89
C ASN A 278 12.25 14.74 -16.89
N ASP A 279 12.44 13.93 -15.83
CA ASP A 279 13.41 14.23 -14.79
C ASP A 279 13.94 12.98 -14.03
N GLU A 280 14.90 13.21 -13.14
CA GLU A 280 15.53 12.20 -12.29
C GLU A 280 14.54 11.51 -11.33
N ASN A 281 13.49 12.24 -10.89
CA ASN A 281 12.44 11.69 -10.04
C ASN A 281 11.62 10.61 -10.76
N SER A 282 11.28 10.85 -12.03
CA SER A 282 10.57 9.88 -12.85
C SER A 282 11.38 8.60 -13.06
N LEU A 283 12.72 8.71 -13.26
CA LEU A 283 13.61 7.56 -13.34
C LEU A 283 13.63 6.78 -12.02
N SER A 284 13.64 7.47 -10.90
CA SER A 284 13.54 6.85 -9.57
C SER A 284 12.24 6.06 -9.40
N CYS A 285 11.10 6.58 -9.89
CA CYS A 285 9.82 5.86 -9.89
C CYS A 285 9.88 4.58 -10.75
N VAL A 286 10.43 4.66 -11.98
CA VAL A 286 10.60 3.49 -12.85
C VAL A 286 11.44 2.42 -12.16
N LEU A 287 12.53 2.80 -11.48
CA LEU A 287 13.39 1.86 -10.77
C LEU A 287 12.71 1.24 -9.55
N SER A 288 11.96 2.02 -8.77
CA SER A 288 11.15 1.46 -7.68
C SER A 288 10.21 0.36 -8.17
N MET A 289 9.59 0.57 -9.34
CA MET A 289 8.71 -0.42 -9.96
C MET A 289 9.50 -1.58 -10.60
N ALA A 290 10.66 -1.33 -11.19
CA ALA A 290 11.50 -2.37 -11.77
C ALA A 290 12.08 -3.32 -10.71
N TYR A 291 12.37 -2.82 -9.52
CA TYR A 291 12.79 -3.61 -8.35
C TYR A 291 11.65 -3.91 -7.37
N PHE A 292 10.42 -3.97 -7.84
CA PHE A 292 9.22 -4.13 -7.04
C PHE A 292 9.26 -5.32 -6.06
N THR A 293 9.89 -6.43 -6.44
CA THR A 293 10.01 -7.64 -5.60
C THR A 293 11.18 -7.59 -4.60
N ALA A 294 12.10 -6.65 -4.76
CA ALA A 294 13.28 -6.54 -3.90
C ALA A 294 12.95 -6.39 -2.40
N PRO A 295 11.90 -5.66 -1.97
CA PRO A 295 11.54 -5.55 -0.55
C PRO A 295 11.25 -6.88 0.15
N ALA A 296 10.96 -7.96 -0.58
CA ALA A 296 10.85 -9.30 0.00
C ALA A 296 12.17 -9.82 0.58
N TYR A 297 13.30 -9.34 0.08
CA TYR A 297 14.64 -9.82 0.44
C TYR A 297 15.54 -8.73 1.03
N TYR A 298 15.20 -7.47 0.80
CA TYR A 298 16.00 -6.31 1.16
C TYR A 298 15.18 -5.30 1.95
N ASN A 299 15.83 -4.60 2.86
CA ASN A 299 15.38 -3.30 3.30
C ASN A 299 15.85 -2.29 2.25
N VAL A 300 14.91 -1.74 1.47
CA VAL A 300 15.19 -0.79 0.40
C VAL A 300 14.98 0.63 0.92
N VAL A 301 16.05 1.42 0.97
CA VAL A 301 16.02 2.80 1.46
C VAL A 301 16.30 3.72 0.27
N ARG A 302 15.39 4.66 0.01
CA ARG A 302 15.55 5.71 -1.00
C ARG A 302 16.15 6.96 -0.36
N GLU A 303 16.91 7.71 -1.16
CA GLU A 303 17.54 8.97 -0.74
C GLU A 303 18.24 8.84 0.62
N MET A 304 18.94 7.73 0.81
CA MET A 304 19.61 7.44 2.07
C MET A 304 20.78 8.41 2.30
N PRO A 305 20.81 9.15 3.43
CA PRO A 305 21.98 9.96 3.78
C PRO A 305 23.23 9.10 3.82
N ALA A 306 24.22 9.38 2.95
CA ALA A 306 25.38 8.55 2.78
C ALA A 306 26.63 9.40 2.53
N GLY A 307 27.64 9.28 3.38
CA GLY A 307 28.90 9.99 3.23
C GLY A 307 28.73 11.50 3.09
N LYS A 308 28.99 12.06 1.91
CA LYS A 308 28.88 13.50 1.62
C LYS A 308 27.63 13.87 0.78
N GLY A 309 26.60 13.04 0.78
CA GLY A 309 25.37 13.26 0.01
C GLY A 309 24.31 12.22 0.32
N PHE A 310 23.46 11.96 -0.66
CA PHE A 310 22.39 10.97 -0.57
C PHE A 310 22.60 9.94 -1.69
N ALA A 311 22.44 8.67 -1.37
CA ALA A 311 22.37 7.60 -2.35
C ALA A 311 20.93 7.42 -2.80
N ASP A 312 20.68 7.31 -4.11
CA ASP A 312 19.32 7.22 -4.63
C ASP A 312 18.59 5.97 -4.09
N PHE A 313 19.27 4.82 -4.07
CA PHE A 313 18.77 3.60 -3.45
C PHE A 313 19.89 2.84 -2.74
N VAL A 314 19.57 2.33 -1.56
CA VAL A 314 20.39 1.38 -0.83
C VAL A 314 19.58 0.14 -0.51
N PHE A 315 20.06 -1.02 -0.91
CA PHE A 315 19.44 -2.32 -0.68
C PHE A 315 20.27 -3.07 0.38
N ILE A 316 19.71 -3.20 1.57
CA ILE A 316 20.35 -3.89 2.70
C ILE A 316 19.69 -5.25 2.84
N PRO A 317 20.41 -6.38 2.67
CA PRO A 317 19.84 -7.71 2.81
C PRO A 317 19.20 -7.91 4.18
N ARG A 318 18.02 -8.50 4.21
CA ARG A 318 17.36 -8.91 5.46
C ARG A 318 18.04 -10.14 6.04
N LEU A 319 17.96 -10.35 7.35
CA LEU A 319 18.61 -11.45 8.06
C LEU A 319 18.29 -12.83 7.46
N ASN A 320 17.09 -13.03 6.94
CA ASN A 320 16.63 -14.29 6.36
C ASN A 320 16.73 -14.34 4.82
N ALA A 321 17.43 -13.40 4.19
CA ALA A 321 17.53 -13.29 2.73
C ALA A 321 18.59 -14.20 2.10
N GLY A 322 19.31 -15.01 2.88
CA GLY A 322 20.44 -15.81 2.44
C GLY A 322 21.68 -14.95 2.13
N GLU A 323 22.66 -15.52 1.43
CA GLU A 323 23.88 -14.81 1.05
C GLU A 323 23.67 -13.86 -0.13
N ARG A 324 22.90 -12.78 0.07
CA ARG A 324 22.71 -11.74 -0.94
C ARG A 324 23.66 -10.57 -0.70
N PRO A 325 24.22 -9.94 -1.77
CA PRO A 325 25.01 -8.73 -1.61
C PRO A 325 24.14 -7.55 -1.21
N ALA A 326 24.68 -6.61 -0.44
CA ALA A 326 24.11 -5.27 -0.35
C ALA A 326 24.36 -4.52 -1.65
N MET A 327 23.49 -3.59 -2.03
CA MET A 327 23.61 -2.85 -3.27
C MET A 327 23.42 -1.35 -3.03
N ILE A 328 24.24 -0.53 -3.66
CA ILE A 328 24.09 0.93 -3.71
C ILE A 328 23.84 1.28 -5.17
N ILE A 329 22.68 1.86 -5.46
CA ILE A 329 22.30 2.26 -6.82
C ILE A 329 22.26 3.77 -6.89
N GLU A 330 22.94 4.32 -7.88
CA GLU A 330 22.96 5.74 -8.20
C GLU A 330 22.47 5.96 -9.62
N LEU A 331 21.63 6.96 -9.81
CA LEU A 331 21.01 7.31 -11.06
C LEU A 331 21.68 8.51 -11.70
N LYS A 332 21.68 8.56 -13.02
CA LYS A 332 22.06 9.74 -13.78
C LYS A 332 21.12 9.93 -14.95
N TYR A 333 20.87 11.18 -15.23
CA TYR A 333 20.07 11.62 -16.36
C TYR A 333 20.92 12.40 -17.34
N ASN A 334 20.97 11.97 -18.61
CA ASN A 334 21.79 12.59 -19.67
C ASN A 334 23.30 12.71 -19.33
N GLN A 335 23.84 11.73 -18.61
CA GLN A 335 25.26 11.66 -18.25
C GLN A 335 25.87 10.32 -18.66
N SER A 336 26.37 9.53 -17.69
CA SER A 336 26.88 8.17 -17.92
C SER A 336 26.73 7.31 -16.68
N ALA A 337 26.58 5.99 -16.86
CA ALA A 337 26.60 5.03 -15.75
C ALA A 337 27.94 5.07 -14.99
N TYR A 338 29.05 5.38 -15.67
CA TYR A 338 30.37 5.57 -15.04
C TYR A 338 30.37 6.77 -14.07
N SER A 339 29.71 7.88 -14.44
CA SER A 339 29.60 9.05 -13.55
C SER A 339 28.83 8.73 -12.27
N ALA A 340 27.84 7.82 -12.34
CA ALA A 340 27.14 7.33 -11.17
C ALA A 340 28.07 6.53 -10.23
N ILE A 341 28.80 5.55 -10.77
CA ILE A 341 29.79 4.77 -10.00
C ILE A 341 30.84 5.67 -9.36
N ARG A 342 31.36 6.65 -10.13
CA ARG A 342 32.32 7.63 -9.63
C ARG A 342 31.76 8.42 -8.45
N GLN A 343 30.52 8.86 -8.54
CA GLN A 343 29.84 9.59 -7.45
C GLN A 343 29.74 8.76 -6.18
N ILE A 344 29.31 7.48 -6.27
CA ILE A 344 29.25 6.57 -5.10
C ILE A 344 30.61 6.50 -4.41
N LYS A 345 31.69 6.36 -5.19
CA LYS A 345 33.07 6.24 -4.67
C LYS A 345 33.58 7.54 -4.05
N GLU A 346 33.46 8.68 -4.77
CA GLU A 346 33.94 10.00 -4.34
C GLU A 346 33.22 10.50 -3.10
N LYS A 347 31.89 10.31 -3.04
CA LYS A 347 31.08 10.70 -1.89
C LYS A 347 31.05 9.67 -0.76
N ARG A 348 31.72 8.52 -0.94
CA ARG A 348 31.84 7.44 0.05
C ARG A 348 30.49 6.92 0.54
N TYR A 349 29.54 6.71 -0.37
CA TYR A 349 28.22 6.20 -0.04
C TYR A 349 28.27 4.82 0.63
N HIS A 350 29.25 3.99 0.31
CA HIS A 350 29.50 2.71 0.96
C HIS A 350 29.73 2.81 2.49
N GLY A 351 30.01 4.01 2.99
CA GLY A 351 30.16 4.26 4.42
C GLY A 351 28.91 3.93 5.25
N VAL A 352 27.71 3.90 4.67
CA VAL A 352 26.48 3.51 5.36
C VAL A 352 26.40 2.00 5.60
N LEU A 353 27.19 1.21 4.89
CA LEU A 353 27.26 -0.24 5.01
C LEU A 353 28.51 -0.73 5.77
N LYS A 354 29.15 0.13 6.59
CA LYS A 354 30.37 -0.21 7.33
C LYS A 354 30.23 -1.43 8.24
N GLU A 355 29.04 -1.64 8.79
CA GLU A 355 28.76 -2.77 9.68
C GLU A 355 28.32 -4.02 8.90
N TYR A 356 28.12 -3.90 7.60
CA TYR A 356 27.76 -5.02 6.75
C TYR A 356 29.02 -5.76 6.29
N SER A 357 29.15 -7.00 6.72
CA SER A 357 30.35 -7.84 6.43
C SER A 357 30.27 -8.62 5.10
N GLY A 358 29.15 -8.53 4.38
CA GLY A 358 28.91 -9.24 3.13
C GLY A 358 29.44 -8.49 1.90
N LYS A 359 29.18 -9.05 0.71
CA LYS A 359 29.51 -8.41 -0.57
C LYS A 359 28.66 -7.15 -0.76
N VAL A 360 29.29 -6.11 -1.30
CA VAL A 360 28.62 -4.86 -1.67
C VAL A 360 28.77 -4.62 -3.16
N LEU A 361 27.67 -4.40 -3.87
CA LEU A 361 27.66 -4.02 -5.28
C LEU A 361 27.38 -2.52 -5.42
N LEU A 362 28.14 -1.86 -6.26
CA LEU A 362 27.93 -0.49 -6.70
C LEU A 362 27.28 -0.54 -8.09
N VAL A 363 26.11 0.03 -8.23
CA VAL A 363 25.30 -0.02 -9.45
C VAL A 363 25.08 1.39 -9.95
N GLY A 364 25.66 1.72 -11.09
CA GLY A 364 25.43 2.99 -11.77
C GLY A 364 24.45 2.80 -12.92
N ILE A 365 23.36 3.54 -12.94
CA ILE A 365 22.36 3.51 -14.00
C ILE A 365 22.23 4.91 -14.59
N ASN A 366 22.25 5.00 -15.93
CA ASN A 366 22.03 6.25 -16.62
C ASN A 366 20.94 6.11 -17.68
N TYR A 367 20.08 7.12 -17.74
CA TYR A 367 19.15 7.32 -18.84
C TYR A 367 19.64 8.45 -19.74
N ASN A 368 19.66 8.24 -21.04
CA ASN A 368 20.01 9.25 -22.02
C ASN A 368 18.86 9.49 -23.00
N MET A 369 18.33 10.70 -23.02
CA MET A 369 17.19 11.09 -23.84
C MET A 369 17.48 10.94 -25.34
N ASP A 370 18.72 11.20 -25.76
CA ASP A 370 19.17 11.09 -27.16
C ASP A 370 19.80 9.71 -27.48
N GLY A 371 19.31 8.65 -26.85
CA GLY A 371 19.86 7.29 -26.95
C GLY A 371 20.06 6.82 -28.38
N LYS A 372 21.28 6.39 -28.72
CA LYS A 372 21.60 5.82 -30.04
C LYS A 372 20.93 4.45 -30.18
N ASN A 373 20.32 4.20 -31.35
CA ASN A 373 19.64 2.93 -31.67
C ASN A 373 18.49 2.54 -30.75
N LYS A 374 17.74 3.52 -30.20
CA LYS A 374 16.64 3.29 -29.26
C LYS A 374 17.07 2.60 -27.93
N LYS A 375 18.32 2.63 -27.57
CA LYS A 375 18.82 2.22 -26.25
C LYS A 375 19.11 3.47 -25.44
N HIS A 376 18.24 3.75 -24.47
CA HIS A 376 18.34 4.93 -23.62
C HIS A 376 19.04 4.65 -22.30
N HIS A 377 19.02 3.39 -21.82
CA HIS A 377 19.61 3.02 -20.55
C HIS A 377 20.98 2.39 -20.71
N SER A 378 21.86 2.71 -19.78
CA SER A 378 23.13 2.04 -19.57
C SER A 378 23.33 1.72 -18.09
N CYS A 379 23.99 0.60 -17.81
CA CYS A 379 24.28 0.16 -16.46
C CYS A 379 25.75 -0.25 -16.34
N ILE A 380 26.35 0.02 -15.18
CA ILE A 380 27.65 -0.50 -14.76
C ILE A 380 27.50 -1.05 -13.35
N ILE A 381 27.99 -2.26 -13.14
CA ILE A 381 27.98 -2.90 -11.82
C ILE A 381 29.42 -3.25 -11.46
N GLU A 382 29.85 -2.80 -10.29
CA GLU A 382 31.16 -3.09 -9.73
C GLU A 382 31.04 -3.67 -8.33
N GLN A 383 31.86 -4.63 -7.99
CA GLN A 383 31.94 -5.10 -6.61
C GLN A 383 32.90 -4.19 -5.83
N LEU A 384 32.46 -3.75 -4.66
CA LEU A 384 33.34 -3.05 -3.73
C LEU A 384 34.36 -4.04 -3.18
N VAL A 385 35.65 -3.72 -3.34
CA VAL A 385 36.79 -4.53 -2.87
C VAL A 385 37.20 -4.07 -1.48
#